data_7fc41381043f46b94340837aef3739b3
#
_entry.id   7fc41381043f46b94340837aef3739b3
#
_cell.length_a   1.000
_cell.length_b   1.000
_cell.length_c   1.000
_cell.angle_alpha   90.00
_cell.angle_beta   90.00
_cell.angle_gamma   90.00
#
_symmetry.space_group_name_H-M   'P 1'
#
loop_
_entity.id
_entity.type
_entity.pdbx_description
1 polymer ?
#
loop_
_entity_poly.entity_id
_entity_poly.type
_entity_poly.pdbx_seq_one_letter_code
_entity_poly.pdbx_strand_id
1 'polypeptide(L)'
;PISTEFEELPTIESLNAIKLDVSTMGNHEHDRNIDHLNKMIGASDFQWVVSNYSEGSLDALKSGSKQAKNYTIVERGGMKIGVVGSNTPETIEQVFPGNLDYKDASGAKKTITINPGVAGMNAAIAEAKAAGADIVIAVIHQGWLENADGVAKGLFNSLAAQIKGAAAIYGGHSHQTYASVIPGSVRKEPVVLGQTRNSGVEYTRTQICIRAGKVVGQSIQHVLKAASATINTGVVSTVTTQDATAAAMVKVYKDQLTSKLDVKIGKVSAVFPRGGTPAVERSGETPMGNYIADLMRAKYKTDFAIQNGGGIRSAFPAPTYIPADTTLVRTGAGPLDVTLGDAFTVYPFGNQVATTVITGENLWKALENGVGGAYPGDGRFPQISGFKYSFDASKAIGSRIVSVTKLDGTAIAKDSKEYSLTTLDFLIYGGDEYLNVFSPSQAKVKGALLDIFVDALKADMAAGKVTQIPVADGRITKVG
;
A
#
# COMPACT_ATOMS: atom_id res chain seq x y z
N PRO A 1 9.79 -6.92 5.79
CA PRO A 1 11.02 -7.61 5.33
C PRO A 1 10.93 -9.14 5.43
N ILE A 2 10.48 -9.70 6.59
CA ILE A 2 10.42 -11.17 6.76
C ILE A 2 9.53 -11.78 5.69
N SER A 3 8.29 -11.32 5.56
CA SER A 3 7.32 -11.89 4.62
C SER A 3 7.81 -11.82 3.18
N THR A 4 8.35 -10.68 2.77
CA THR A 4 8.87 -10.43 1.42
C THR A 4 10.02 -11.37 1.05
N GLU A 5 10.95 -11.62 1.98
CA GLU A 5 12.09 -12.54 1.77
C GLU A 5 11.67 -14.00 1.58
N PHE A 6 10.55 -14.40 2.19
CA PHE A 6 9.96 -15.73 2.04
C PHE A 6 8.75 -15.75 1.10
N GLU A 7 8.74 -14.87 0.11
CA GLU A 7 7.71 -14.81 -0.94
C GLU A 7 6.28 -14.75 -0.36
N GLU A 8 6.07 -13.98 0.70
CA GLU A 8 4.82 -13.74 1.42
C GLU A 8 4.22 -14.97 2.14
N LEU A 9 4.88 -16.12 2.13
CA LEU A 9 4.41 -17.33 2.81
C LEU A 9 4.20 -17.12 4.33
N PRO A 10 5.07 -16.42 5.09
CA PRO A 10 4.86 -16.17 6.51
C PRO A 10 3.56 -15.42 6.82
N THR A 11 3.11 -14.54 5.93
CA THR A 11 1.82 -13.85 6.06
C THR A 11 0.68 -14.83 5.96
N ILE A 12 0.68 -15.71 4.95
CA ILE A 12 -0.36 -16.73 4.76
C ILE A 12 -0.40 -17.70 5.95
N GLU A 13 0.76 -18.18 6.40
CA GLU A 13 0.84 -19.06 7.58
C GLU A 13 0.32 -18.39 8.86
N SER A 14 0.59 -17.08 9.03
CA SER A 14 0.05 -16.30 10.16
C SER A 14 -1.47 -16.22 10.11
N LEU A 15 -2.04 -16.01 8.93
CA LEU A 15 -3.48 -15.96 8.73
C LEU A 15 -4.13 -17.35 8.95
N ASN A 16 -3.47 -18.43 8.51
CA ASN A 16 -3.90 -19.80 8.79
C ASN A 16 -3.86 -20.10 10.29
N ALA A 17 -2.81 -19.68 11.00
CA ALA A 17 -2.64 -19.91 12.44
C ALA A 17 -3.73 -19.24 13.28
N ILE A 18 -4.20 -18.06 12.89
CA ILE A 18 -5.34 -17.39 13.56
C ILE A 18 -6.70 -17.94 13.09
N LYS A 19 -6.70 -18.97 12.21
CA LYS A 19 -7.90 -19.59 11.65
C LYS A 19 -8.82 -18.60 10.95
N LEU A 20 -8.21 -17.75 10.09
CA LEU A 20 -8.99 -16.85 9.26
C LEU A 20 -9.97 -17.65 8.40
N ASP A 21 -11.22 -17.24 8.31
CA ASP A 21 -12.22 -17.90 7.47
C ASP A 21 -12.19 -17.41 6.04
N VAL A 22 -12.09 -16.10 5.85
CA VAL A 22 -12.22 -15.46 4.53
C VAL A 22 -11.34 -14.23 4.42
N SER A 23 -10.70 -14.04 3.27
CA SER A 23 -10.02 -12.80 2.90
C SER A 23 -10.51 -12.30 1.55
N THR A 24 -10.36 -10.99 1.30
CA THR A 24 -10.52 -10.41 -0.04
C THR A 24 -9.16 -10.05 -0.63
N MET A 25 -9.12 -9.81 -1.93
CA MET A 25 -7.93 -9.33 -2.60
C MET A 25 -7.81 -7.81 -2.53
N GLY A 26 -6.58 -7.31 -2.44
CA GLY A 26 -6.23 -5.92 -2.59
C GLY A 26 -5.19 -5.74 -3.70
N ASN A 27 -4.67 -4.51 -3.86
CA ASN A 27 -3.62 -4.24 -4.84
C ASN A 27 -2.33 -5.01 -4.52
N HIS A 28 -1.98 -5.17 -3.26
CA HIS A 28 -0.72 -5.83 -2.85
C HIS A 28 -0.70 -7.35 -3.05
N GLU A 29 -1.83 -8.01 -3.25
CA GLU A 29 -1.86 -9.39 -3.73
C GLU A 29 -1.27 -9.54 -5.13
N HIS A 30 -1.18 -8.43 -5.89
CA HIS A 30 -0.60 -8.35 -7.22
C HIS A 30 0.79 -7.69 -7.26
N ASP A 31 1.47 -7.55 -6.14
CA ASP A 31 2.88 -7.07 -6.10
C ASP A 31 3.84 -8.03 -6.82
N ARG A 32 3.41 -9.28 -7.01
CA ARG A 32 4.08 -10.31 -7.82
C ARG A 32 3.11 -10.86 -8.87
N ASN A 33 3.60 -11.70 -9.76
CA ASN A 33 2.80 -12.25 -10.85
C ASN A 33 1.68 -13.21 -10.37
N ILE A 34 0.75 -13.54 -11.28
CA ILE A 34 -0.41 -14.40 -10.99
C ILE A 34 0.00 -15.80 -10.55
N ASP A 35 1.09 -16.37 -11.06
CA ASP A 35 1.57 -17.67 -10.63
C ASP A 35 1.97 -17.67 -9.15
N HIS A 36 2.57 -16.57 -8.68
CA HIS A 36 2.89 -16.38 -7.27
C HIS A 36 1.61 -16.24 -6.42
N LEU A 37 0.64 -15.41 -6.86
CA LEU A 37 -0.65 -15.31 -6.16
C LEU A 37 -1.35 -16.66 -6.07
N ASN A 38 -1.30 -17.47 -7.12
CA ASN A 38 -1.87 -18.81 -7.12
C ASN A 38 -1.16 -19.74 -6.12
N LYS A 39 0.17 -19.62 -5.90
CA LYS A 39 0.86 -20.33 -4.80
C LYS A 39 0.30 -19.91 -3.44
N MET A 40 0.05 -18.61 -3.23
CA MET A 40 -0.52 -18.10 -1.98
C MET A 40 -1.95 -18.61 -1.76
N ILE A 41 -2.78 -18.64 -2.81
CA ILE A 41 -4.12 -19.26 -2.79
C ILE A 41 -4.00 -20.73 -2.39
N GLY A 42 -3.06 -21.46 -2.96
CA GLY A 42 -2.80 -22.88 -2.62
C GLY A 42 -2.40 -23.09 -1.16
N ALA A 43 -1.60 -22.18 -0.60
CA ALA A 43 -1.11 -22.24 0.78
C ALA A 43 -2.16 -21.78 1.82
N SER A 44 -3.22 -21.08 1.41
CA SER A 44 -4.24 -20.53 2.31
C SER A 44 -5.20 -21.60 2.79
N ASP A 45 -5.49 -21.66 4.10
CA ASP A 45 -6.55 -22.49 4.68
C ASP A 45 -7.91 -21.77 4.74
N PHE A 46 -7.97 -20.55 4.29
CA PHE A 46 -9.14 -19.69 4.20
C PHE A 46 -9.58 -19.48 2.74
N GLN A 47 -10.82 -19.02 2.56
CA GLN A 47 -11.36 -18.73 1.23
C GLN A 47 -11.04 -17.30 0.79
N TRP A 48 -10.50 -17.15 -0.40
CA TRP A 48 -10.37 -15.86 -1.08
C TRP A 48 -11.67 -15.50 -1.80
N VAL A 49 -12.16 -14.26 -1.60
CA VAL A 49 -13.35 -13.75 -2.27
C VAL A 49 -13.06 -12.41 -2.97
N VAL A 50 -13.52 -12.29 -4.23
CA VAL A 50 -13.43 -11.04 -5.00
C VAL A 50 -14.49 -11.05 -6.09
N SER A 51 -15.46 -10.16 -6.03
CA SER A 51 -16.66 -10.18 -6.89
C SER A 51 -16.62 -9.18 -8.06
N ASN A 52 -15.58 -8.36 -8.14
CA ASN A 52 -15.46 -7.36 -9.19
C ASN A 52 -14.40 -7.68 -10.25
N TYR A 53 -13.85 -8.89 -10.24
CA TYR A 53 -13.04 -9.37 -11.36
C TYR A 53 -13.93 -9.90 -12.47
N SER A 54 -13.49 -9.78 -13.73
CA SER A 54 -14.18 -10.46 -14.83
C SER A 54 -14.12 -11.97 -14.64
N GLU A 55 -15.07 -12.70 -15.22
CA GLU A 55 -15.15 -14.17 -15.09
C GLU A 55 -13.83 -14.86 -15.47
N GLY A 56 -13.25 -14.53 -16.62
CA GLY A 56 -11.97 -15.11 -17.04
C GLY A 56 -10.79 -14.73 -16.12
N SER A 57 -10.82 -13.53 -15.52
CA SER A 57 -9.82 -13.10 -14.53
C SER A 57 -9.97 -13.89 -13.23
N LEU A 58 -11.20 -14.12 -12.78
CA LEU A 58 -11.46 -14.91 -11.58
C LEU A 58 -11.02 -16.37 -11.77
N ASP A 59 -11.26 -16.94 -12.94
CA ASP A 59 -10.83 -18.32 -13.28
C ASP A 59 -9.32 -18.51 -13.30
N ALA A 60 -8.55 -17.45 -13.51
CA ALA A 60 -7.10 -17.48 -13.44
C ALA A 60 -6.56 -17.61 -12.01
N LEU A 61 -7.37 -17.29 -10.99
CA LEU A 61 -6.98 -17.23 -9.59
C LEU A 61 -7.29 -18.54 -8.86
N LYS A 62 -6.47 -19.56 -9.13
CA LYS A 62 -6.65 -20.91 -8.56
C LYS A 62 -5.36 -21.67 -8.38
N SER A 63 -5.38 -22.61 -7.43
CA SER A 63 -4.31 -23.57 -7.18
C SER A 63 -4.89 -24.93 -6.79
N GLY A 64 -4.81 -25.91 -7.66
CA GLY A 64 -5.48 -27.20 -7.47
C GLY A 64 -6.99 -27.04 -7.36
N SER A 65 -7.57 -27.50 -6.26
CA SER A 65 -8.99 -27.36 -5.95
C SER A 65 -9.38 -26.03 -5.29
N LYS A 66 -8.41 -25.21 -4.88
CA LYS A 66 -8.64 -23.89 -4.25
C LYS A 66 -8.73 -22.82 -5.33
N GLN A 67 -9.78 -22.02 -5.30
CA GLN A 67 -10.06 -20.96 -6.25
C GLN A 67 -10.65 -19.74 -5.53
N ALA A 68 -10.29 -18.53 -5.97
CA ALA A 68 -11.00 -17.32 -5.57
C ALA A 68 -12.45 -17.35 -6.08
N LYS A 69 -13.38 -16.81 -5.30
CA LYS A 69 -14.83 -16.85 -5.59
C LYS A 69 -15.45 -15.47 -5.48
N ASN A 70 -16.62 -15.26 -6.07
CA ASN A 70 -17.39 -14.03 -5.88
C ASN A 70 -17.85 -13.87 -4.42
N TYR A 71 -18.21 -14.97 -3.77
CA TYR A 71 -18.61 -15.05 -2.37
C TYR A 71 -18.33 -16.43 -1.79
N THR A 72 -18.42 -16.53 -0.47
CA THR A 72 -18.45 -17.81 0.25
C THR A 72 -19.47 -17.74 1.39
N ILE A 73 -19.90 -18.91 1.89
CA ILE A 73 -20.75 -19.03 3.08
C ILE A 73 -19.97 -19.73 4.18
N VAL A 74 -19.90 -19.10 5.34
CA VAL A 74 -19.30 -19.63 6.55
C VAL A 74 -20.38 -19.91 7.57
N GLU A 75 -20.42 -21.12 8.14
CA GLU A 75 -21.36 -21.46 9.18
C GLU A 75 -20.76 -21.25 10.57
N ARG A 76 -21.39 -20.42 11.39
CA ARG A 76 -20.98 -20.14 12.76
C ARG A 76 -22.21 -20.02 13.66
N GLY A 77 -22.20 -20.76 14.79
CA GLY A 77 -23.30 -20.70 15.76
C GLY A 77 -24.68 -21.04 15.20
N GLY A 78 -24.73 -21.91 14.20
CA GLY A 78 -26.01 -22.30 13.52
C GLY A 78 -26.50 -21.27 12.49
N MET A 79 -25.68 -20.27 12.17
CA MET A 79 -26.00 -19.26 11.17
C MET A 79 -25.11 -19.40 9.93
N LYS A 80 -25.69 -19.14 8.77
CA LYS A 80 -25.00 -19.05 7.47
C LYS A 80 -24.65 -17.60 7.17
N ILE A 81 -23.36 -17.28 7.23
CA ILE A 81 -22.83 -15.96 7.00
C ILE A 81 -22.23 -15.90 5.59
N GLY A 82 -22.86 -15.18 4.67
CA GLY A 82 -22.29 -14.89 3.37
C GLY A 82 -21.18 -13.85 3.51
N VAL A 83 -20.03 -14.09 2.88
CA VAL A 83 -18.94 -13.11 2.79
C VAL A 83 -18.66 -12.82 1.33
N VAL A 84 -18.70 -11.56 0.95
CA VAL A 84 -18.40 -11.07 -0.41
C VAL A 84 -17.20 -10.13 -0.36
N GLY A 85 -16.39 -10.12 -1.42
CA GLY A 85 -15.17 -9.30 -1.49
C GLY A 85 -15.13 -8.38 -2.70
N SER A 86 -14.34 -7.32 -2.62
CA SER A 86 -14.04 -6.44 -3.76
C SER A 86 -12.63 -5.84 -3.63
N ASN A 87 -11.88 -5.88 -4.73
CA ASN A 87 -10.61 -5.16 -4.84
C ASN A 87 -10.84 -3.73 -5.37
N THR A 88 -9.89 -2.82 -5.10
CA THR A 88 -9.90 -1.49 -5.73
C THR A 88 -9.61 -1.59 -7.22
N PRO A 89 -10.40 -0.93 -8.09
CA PRO A 89 -10.07 -0.83 -9.52
C PRO A 89 -8.73 -0.14 -9.80
N GLU A 90 -8.27 0.72 -8.87
CA GLU A 90 -6.97 1.41 -8.96
C GLU A 90 -5.78 0.43 -8.96
N THR A 91 -5.99 -0.84 -8.61
CA THR A 91 -4.94 -1.89 -8.64
C THR A 91 -4.21 -1.95 -9.98
N ILE A 92 -4.91 -1.74 -11.11
CA ILE A 92 -4.30 -1.78 -12.45
C ILE A 92 -3.24 -0.70 -12.65
N GLU A 93 -3.28 0.36 -11.85
CA GLU A 93 -2.39 1.50 -11.89
C GLU A 93 -1.36 1.48 -10.76
N GLN A 94 -1.61 0.69 -9.71
CA GLN A 94 -0.81 0.64 -8.49
C GLN A 94 0.20 -0.50 -8.45
N VAL A 95 0.14 -1.42 -9.41
CA VAL A 95 1.06 -2.57 -9.50
C VAL A 95 1.78 -2.59 -10.84
N PHE A 96 2.88 -3.33 -10.90
CA PHE A 96 3.59 -3.52 -12.18
C PHE A 96 2.64 -4.23 -13.17
N PRO A 97 2.35 -3.66 -14.36
CA PRO A 97 1.34 -4.19 -15.26
C PRO A 97 1.54 -5.66 -15.65
N GLY A 98 2.81 -6.10 -15.81
CA GLY A 98 3.13 -7.50 -16.10
C GLY A 98 2.74 -8.49 -15.01
N ASN A 99 2.54 -8.03 -13.78
CA ASN A 99 2.08 -8.88 -12.67
C ASN A 99 0.60 -9.28 -12.79
N LEU A 100 -0.16 -8.54 -13.59
CA LEU A 100 -1.56 -8.84 -13.87
C LEU A 100 -1.75 -9.79 -15.06
N ASP A 101 -0.69 -10.14 -15.77
CA ASP A 101 -0.76 -11.02 -16.92
C ASP A 101 -0.86 -12.49 -16.51
N TYR A 102 -1.69 -13.24 -17.24
CA TYR A 102 -1.85 -14.68 -17.09
C TYR A 102 -2.05 -15.36 -18.44
N LYS A 103 -1.97 -16.67 -18.48
CA LYS A 103 -2.34 -17.49 -19.65
C LYS A 103 -3.68 -18.14 -19.40
N ASP A 104 -4.61 -17.97 -20.33
CA ASP A 104 -5.89 -18.68 -20.30
C ASP A 104 -5.73 -20.17 -20.64
N ALA A 105 -6.83 -20.92 -20.62
CA ALA A 105 -6.81 -22.35 -20.92
C ALA A 105 -6.31 -22.71 -22.34
N SER A 106 -6.34 -21.77 -23.26
CA SER A 106 -5.79 -21.92 -24.63
C SER A 106 -4.29 -21.61 -24.71
N GLY A 107 -3.70 -21.10 -23.62
CA GLY A 107 -2.31 -20.59 -23.56
C GLY A 107 -2.17 -19.15 -24.06
N ALA A 108 -3.27 -18.48 -24.42
CA ALA A 108 -3.23 -17.09 -24.84
C ALA A 108 -2.98 -16.15 -23.66
N LYS A 109 -2.13 -15.15 -23.88
CA LYS A 109 -1.86 -14.11 -22.88
C LYS A 109 -3.10 -13.25 -22.66
N LYS A 110 -3.49 -13.07 -21.42
CA LYS A 110 -4.58 -12.22 -20.92
C LYS A 110 -4.07 -11.37 -19.77
N THR A 111 -4.82 -10.33 -19.42
CA THR A 111 -4.55 -9.48 -18.27
C THR A 111 -5.77 -9.46 -17.35
N ILE A 112 -5.55 -9.49 -16.04
CA ILE A 112 -6.62 -9.38 -15.03
C ILE A 112 -7.42 -8.11 -15.29
N THR A 113 -8.75 -8.24 -15.33
CA THR A 113 -9.69 -7.12 -15.47
C THR A 113 -10.45 -6.93 -14.16
N ILE A 114 -10.33 -5.72 -13.59
CA ILE A 114 -10.97 -5.33 -12.34
C ILE A 114 -12.03 -4.27 -12.66
N ASN A 115 -13.29 -4.60 -12.42
CA ASN A 115 -14.42 -3.71 -12.66
C ASN A 115 -14.71 -2.83 -11.42
N PRO A 116 -15.51 -1.76 -11.56
CA PRO A 116 -16.04 -1.04 -10.39
C PRO A 116 -16.78 -1.99 -9.43
N GLY A 117 -16.49 -1.88 -8.11
CA GLY A 117 -16.89 -2.89 -7.11
C GLY A 117 -18.40 -3.03 -6.87
N VAL A 118 -19.19 -1.96 -7.00
CA VAL A 118 -20.61 -1.92 -6.55
C VAL A 118 -21.48 -2.96 -7.24
N ALA A 119 -21.40 -3.08 -8.57
CA ALA A 119 -22.26 -3.99 -9.33
C ALA A 119 -21.95 -5.46 -8.98
N GLY A 120 -20.67 -5.83 -9.01
CA GLY A 120 -20.22 -7.18 -8.67
C GLY A 120 -20.58 -7.57 -7.24
N MET A 121 -20.38 -6.65 -6.27
CA MET A 121 -20.75 -6.92 -4.88
C MET A 121 -22.24 -7.09 -4.68
N ASN A 122 -23.07 -6.24 -5.29
CA ASN A 122 -24.52 -6.38 -5.17
C ASN A 122 -25.02 -7.70 -5.80
N ALA A 123 -24.42 -8.14 -6.92
CA ALA A 123 -24.71 -9.44 -7.52
C ALA A 123 -24.30 -10.59 -6.59
N ALA A 124 -23.06 -10.57 -6.08
CA ALA A 124 -22.56 -11.59 -5.16
C ALA A 124 -23.35 -11.66 -3.84
N ILE A 125 -23.82 -10.51 -3.32
CA ILE A 125 -24.73 -10.49 -2.16
C ILE A 125 -26.05 -11.17 -2.47
N ALA A 126 -26.63 -10.92 -3.65
CA ALA A 126 -27.87 -11.57 -4.07
C ALA A 126 -27.68 -13.09 -4.22
N GLU A 127 -26.58 -13.52 -4.83
CA GLU A 127 -26.21 -14.94 -4.98
C GLU A 127 -26.01 -15.61 -3.61
N ALA A 128 -25.27 -15.01 -2.68
CA ALA A 128 -25.05 -15.53 -1.34
C ALA A 128 -26.39 -15.71 -0.58
N LYS A 129 -27.31 -14.74 -0.70
CA LYS A 129 -28.66 -14.83 -0.11
C LYS A 129 -29.50 -15.93 -0.76
N ALA A 130 -29.45 -16.06 -2.08
CA ALA A 130 -30.14 -17.14 -2.81
C ALA A 130 -29.60 -18.51 -2.44
N ALA A 131 -28.30 -18.60 -2.11
CA ALA A 131 -27.65 -19.82 -1.59
C ALA A 131 -27.92 -20.07 -0.09
N GLY A 132 -28.78 -19.26 0.55
CA GLY A 132 -29.27 -19.48 1.92
C GLY A 132 -28.45 -18.75 3.00
N ALA A 133 -27.69 -17.73 2.69
CA ALA A 133 -27.04 -16.91 3.70
C ALA A 133 -28.06 -16.12 4.54
N ASP A 134 -28.02 -16.26 5.86
CA ASP A 134 -28.87 -15.54 6.80
C ASP A 134 -28.53 -14.05 6.86
N ILE A 135 -27.23 -13.74 6.83
CA ILE A 135 -26.69 -12.38 6.71
C ILE A 135 -25.53 -12.37 5.74
N VAL A 136 -25.19 -11.17 5.23
CA VAL A 136 -24.03 -10.99 4.36
C VAL A 136 -23.11 -9.90 4.94
N ILE A 137 -21.80 -10.18 4.92
CA ILE A 137 -20.72 -9.26 5.26
C ILE A 137 -19.95 -8.94 3.98
N ALA A 138 -19.64 -7.67 3.76
CA ALA A 138 -18.82 -7.21 2.65
C ALA A 138 -17.44 -6.77 3.12
N VAL A 139 -16.39 -7.23 2.42
CA VAL A 139 -14.99 -6.83 2.66
C VAL A 139 -14.45 -6.18 1.39
N ILE A 140 -13.99 -4.93 1.51
CA ILE A 140 -13.64 -4.10 0.36
C ILE A 140 -12.22 -3.58 0.55
N HIS A 141 -11.35 -3.80 -0.44
CA HIS A 141 -10.04 -3.15 -0.45
C HIS A 141 -10.13 -1.73 -1.03
N GLN A 142 -10.96 -0.90 -0.41
CA GLN A 142 -11.02 0.56 -0.58
C GLN A 142 -11.23 1.19 0.78
N GLY A 143 -10.69 2.40 0.96
CA GLY A 143 -10.55 2.98 2.27
C GLY A 143 -11.34 4.25 2.49
N TRP A 144 -11.49 4.55 3.75
CA TRP A 144 -11.90 5.83 4.26
C TRP A 144 -10.69 6.77 4.37
N LEU A 145 -10.82 8.05 4.02
CA LEU A 145 -9.67 8.91 3.77
C LEU A 145 -9.52 10.11 4.70
N GLU A 146 -10.60 10.58 5.32
CA GLU A 146 -10.52 11.73 6.19
C GLU A 146 -11.42 11.60 7.41
N ASN A 147 -10.91 12.11 8.55
CA ASN A 147 -11.64 12.20 9.81
C ASN A 147 -11.75 13.66 10.31
N ALA A 148 -11.83 14.63 9.42
CA ALA A 148 -11.77 16.03 9.82
C ALA A 148 -12.99 16.49 10.61
N ASP A 149 -14.17 15.89 10.48
CA ASP A 149 -15.40 16.36 11.10
C ASP A 149 -16.27 15.23 11.67
N GLY A 150 -15.70 14.03 11.87
CA GLY A 150 -16.50 12.84 12.23
C GLY A 150 -17.43 12.37 11.10
N VAL A 151 -17.33 12.98 9.92
CA VAL A 151 -18.07 12.60 8.72
C VAL A 151 -17.15 11.81 7.80
N ALA A 152 -17.55 10.59 7.51
CA ALA A 152 -16.81 9.75 6.56
C ALA A 152 -16.83 10.37 5.16
N LYS A 153 -15.64 10.60 4.61
CA LYS A 153 -15.45 11.11 3.25
C LYS A 153 -14.67 10.07 2.43
N GLY A 154 -14.73 10.20 1.12
CA GLY A 154 -14.00 9.36 0.19
C GLY A 154 -14.80 8.20 -0.39
N LEU A 155 -14.13 7.41 -1.23
CA LEU A 155 -14.77 6.35 -2.04
C LEU A 155 -15.45 5.28 -1.18
N PHE A 156 -14.86 4.91 -0.04
CA PHE A 156 -15.44 3.90 0.84
C PHE A 156 -16.86 4.25 1.29
N ASN A 157 -17.09 5.51 1.67
CA ASN A 157 -18.43 5.96 2.12
C ASN A 157 -19.43 5.95 0.97
N SER A 158 -19.04 6.42 -0.21
CA SER A 158 -19.91 6.43 -1.39
C SER A 158 -20.22 5.01 -1.88
N LEU A 159 -19.26 4.08 -1.80
CA LEU A 159 -19.47 2.67 -2.10
C LEU A 159 -20.42 2.02 -1.09
N ALA A 160 -20.19 2.22 0.21
CA ALA A 160 -21.02 1.69 1.27
C ALA A 160 -22.48 2.11 1.15
N ALA A 161 -22.74 3.35 0.70
CA ALA A 161 -24.10 3.81 0.43
C ALA A 161 -24.82 3.07 -0.71
N GLN A 162 -24.07 2.54 -1.66
CA GLN A 162 -24.58 1.85 -2.85
C GLN A 162 -24.65 0.33 -2.69
N ILE A 163 -23.94 -0.27 -1.73
CA ILE A 163 -23.96 -1.71 -1.45
C ILE A 163 -25.22 -2.05 -0.66
N LYS A 164 -26.06 -2.92 -1.20
CA LYS A 164 -27.38 -3.25 -0.66
C LYS A 164 -27.39 -4.65 -0.03
N GLY A 165 -27.99 -4.73 1.17
CA GLY A 165 -28.24 -6.04 1.80
C GLY A 165 -27.06 -6.65 2.55
N ALA A 166 -25.97 -5.91 2.76
CA ALA A 166 -24.90 -6.27 3.69
C ALA A 166 -25.23 -5.73 5.09
N ALA A 167 -25.02 -6.53 6.13
CA ALA A 167 -25.16 -6.17 7.53
C ALA A 167 -23.93 -5.43 8.09
N ALA A 168 -22.76 -5.73 7.51
CA ALA A 168 -21.52 -5.03 7.80
C ALA A 168 -20.67 -4.85 6.54
N ILE A 169 -19.89 -3.78 6.45
CA ILE A 169 -18.98 -3.46 5.36
C ILE A 169 -17.64 -3.04 5.97
N TYR A 170 -16.59 -3.78 5.65
CA TYR A 170 -15.24 -3.48 6.11
C TYR A 170 -14.37 -3.00 4.96
N GLY A 171 -13.70 -1.86 5.18
CA GLY A 171 -12.75 -1.26 4.25
C GLY A 171 -11.29 -1.57 4.61
N GLY A 172 -10.39 -1.16 3.72
CA GLY A 172 -8.94 -1.26 3.86
C GLY A 172 -8.22 -0.20 3.04
N HIS A 173 -7.02 -0.50 2.54
CA HIS A 173 -6.26 0.29 1.57
C HIS A 173 -5.69 1.62 2.09
N SER A 174 -6.51 2.50 2.65
CA SER A 174 -6.08 3.84 3.08
C SER A 174 -5.37 3.89 4.44
N HIS A 175 -5.26 2.76 5.14
CA HIS A 175 -4.59 2.63 6.45
C HIS A 175 -5.17 3.53 7.56
N GLN A 176 -6.43 3.92 7.45
CA GLN A 176 -7.13 4.77 8.42
C GLN A 176 -7.98 3.94 9.38
N THR A 177 -8.21 4.47 10.58
CA THR A 177 -9.16 3.89 11.53
C THR A 177 -10.52 4.51 11.35
N TYR A 178 -11.54 3.69 11.16
CA TYR A 178 -12.91 4.14 11.04
C TYR A 178 -13.90 3.12 11.62
N ALA A 179 -14.88 3.58 12.36
CA ALA A 179 -16.02 2.78 12.79
C ALA A 179 -17.30 3.63 12.85
N SER A 180 -18.37 3.13 12.28
CA SER A 180 -19.67 3.80 12.29
C SER A 180 -20.78 2.77 12.13
N VAL A 181 -21.99 3.17 12.49
CA VAL A 181 -23.22 2.46 12.16
C VAL A 181 -24.11 3.42 11.36
N ILE A 182 -24.39 3.09 10.10
CA ILE A 182 -25.34 3.84 9.29
C ILE A 182 -26.75 3.37 9.70
N PRO A 183 -27.63 4.27 10.24
CA PRO A 183 -28.97 3.91 10.67
C PRO A 183 -29.86 3.44 9.53
N GLY A 184 -30.83 2.59 9.84
CA GLY A 184 -31.88 2.15 8.90
C GLY A 184 -32.78 3.26 8.37
N SER A 185 -32.78 4.46 9.00
CA SER A 185 -33.45 5.66 8.47
C SER A 185 -32.81 6.21 7.20
N VAL A 186 -31.52 5.97 7.01
CA VAL A 186 -30.75 6.36 5.80
C VAL A 186 -30.76 5.24 4.75
N ARG A 187 -30.86 4.01 5.22
CA ARG A 187 -30.95 2.80 4.41
C ARG A 187 -32.12 1.97 4.94
N LYS A 188 -32.70 1.08 4.11
CA LYS A 188 -33.75 0.18 4.57
C LYS A 188 -33.34 -0.69 5.76
N GLU A 189 -32.04 -0.98 5.88
CA GLU A 189 -31.46 -1.77 6.97
C GLU A 189 -30.20 -1.06 7.50
N PRO A 190 -29.96 -1.07 8.82
CA PRO A 190 -28.73 -0.51 9.38
C PRO A 190 -27.52 -1.33 8.94
N VAL A 191 -26.37 -0.67 8.77
CA VAL A 191 -25.13 -1.30 8.40
C VAL A 191 -23.97 -0.82 9.26
N VAL A 192 -23.12 -1.73 9.71
CA VAL A 192 -21.86 -1.40 10.36
C VAL A 192 -20.81 -1.11 9.28
N LEU A 193 -20.08 -0.02 9.45
CA LEU A 193 -18.89 0.29 8.67
C LEU A 193 -17.66 0.21 9.57
N GLY A 194 -16.60 -0.45 9.12
CA GLY A 194 -15.35 -0.55 9.85
C GLY A 194 -14.13 -0.56 8.95
N GLN A 195 -13.05 0.02 9.44
CA GLN A 195 -11.72 -0.08 8.85
C GLN A 195 -10.67 0.07 9.94
N THR A 196 -9.55 -0.64 9.78
CA THR A 196 -8.42 -0.59 10.70
C THR A 196 -7.18 -0.02 10.02
N ARG A 197 -6.19 0.36 10.83
CA ARG A 197 -4.86 0.72 10.35
C ARG A 197 -4.14 -0.50 9.77
N ASN A 198 -2.99 -0.23 9.16
CA ASN A 198 -2.09 -1.24 8.60
C ASN A 198 -1.33 -2.03 9.68
N SER A 199 -0.57 -3.03 9.24
CA SER A 199 0.44 -3.77 10.03
C SER A 199 -0.11 -4.54 11.24
N GLY A 200 -1.40 -4.86 11.27
CA GLY A 200 -2.01 -5.65 12.34
C GLY A 200 -1.95 -5.00 13.72
N VAL A 201 -1.83 -3.65 13.79
CA VAL A 201 -1.77 -2.91 15.07
C VAL A 201 -3.12 -2.82 15.76
N GLU A 202 -4.19 -3.07 15.02
CA GLU A 202 -5.56 -3.10 15.52
C GLU A 202 -6.44 -4.04 14.71
N TYR A 203 -7.56 -4.45 15.29
CA TYR A 203 -8.64 -5.13 14.59
C TYR A 203 -9.99 -4.60 15.05
N THR A 204 -11.04 -4.84 14.29
CA THR A 204 -12.41 -4.53 14.69
C THR A 204 -13.10 -5.78 15.24
N ARG A 205 -13.89 -5.59 16.30
CA ARG A 205 -14.83 -6.56 16.79
C ARG A 205 -16.25 -6.03 16.56
N THR A 206 -17.02 -6.73 15.74
CA THR A 206 -18.40 -6.35 15.45
C THR A 206 -19.35 -7.36 16.09
N GLN A 207 -20.40 -6.86 16.73
CA GLN A 207 -21.50 -7.66 17.24
C GLN A 207 -22.75 -7.34 16.43
N ILE A 208 -23.37 -8.36 15.86
CA ILE A 208 -24.64 -8.26 15.11
C ILE A 208 -25.66 -9.14 15.82
N CYS A 209 -26.73 -8.51 16.31
CA CYS A 209 -27.84 -9.21 16.96
C CYS A 209 -28.95 -9.47 15.95
N ILE A 210 -29.37 -10.72 15.82
CA ILE A 210 -30.39 -11.15 14.86
C ILE A 210 -31.57 -11.74 15.60
N ARG A 211 -32.79 -11.36 15.20
CA ARG A 211 -34.05 -11.93 15.68
C ARG A 211 -34.98 -12.16 14.49
N ALA A 212 -35.48 -13.38 14.35
CA ALA A 212 -36.39 -13.78 13.25
C ALA A 212 -35.83 -13.38 11.86
N GLY A 213 -34.53 -13.64 11.60
CA GLY A 213 -33.85 -13.33 10.33
C GLY A 213 -33.62 -11.84 10.07
N LYS A 214 -33.86 -10.98 11.04
CA LYS A 214 -33.63 -9.53 10.91
C LYS A 214 -32.56 -9.05 11.89
N VAL A 215 -31.71 -8.15 11.43
CA VAL A 215 -30.74 -7.45 12.30
C VAL A 215 -31.53 -6.50 13.21
N VAL A 216 -31.43 -6.72 14.54
CA VAL A 216 -32.12 -5.92 15.56
C VAL A 216 -31.18 -5.07 16.40
N GLY A 217 -29.86 -5.26 16.27
CA GLY A 217 -28.85 -4.45 16.95
C GLY A 217 -27.48 -4.70 16.37
N GLN A 218 -26.63 -3.70 16.42
CA GLN A 218 -25.26 -3.74 15.92
C GLN A 218 -24.35 -2.86 16.77
N SER A 219 -23.12 -3.32 16.98
CA SER A 219 -22.04 -2.51 17.54
C SER A 219 -20.71 -2.87 16.91
N ILE A 220 -19.78 -1.93 16.93
CA ILE A 220 -18.42 -2.12 16.46
C ILE A 220 -17.45 -1.56 17.49
N GLN A 221 -16.35 -2.27 17.69
CA GLN A 221 -15.31 -1.93 18.64
C GLN A 221 -13.94 -2.07 17.96
N HIS A 222 -13.06 -1.09 18.14
CA HIS A 222 -11.65 -1.21 17.81
C HIS A 222 -10.88 -1.82 18.96
N VAL A 223 -10.00 -2.77 18.65
CA VAL A 223 -9.13 -3.43 19.62
C VAL A 223 -7.68 -3.18 19.21
N LEU A 224 -6.94 -2.48 20.06
CA LEU A 224 -5.56 -2.07 19.81
C LEU A 224 -4.55 -3.01 20.44
N LYS A 225 -3.39 -3.16 19.80
CA LYS A 225 -2.25 -3.91 20.33
C LYS A 225 -1.60 -3.20 21.53
N ALA A 226 -1.62 -1.87 21.58
CA ALA A 226 -1.04 -1.08 22.68
C ALA A 226 -1.88 0.17 22.96
N ALA A 227 -1.91 0.56 24.23
CA ALA A 227 -2.61 1.75 24.70
C ALA A 227 -1.92 3.00 24.18
N SER A 228 -2.57 3.76 23.33
CA SER A 228 -2.47 5.22 23.20
C SER A 228 -2.89 5.76 21.83
N ALA A 229 -4.07 5.44 21.35
CA ALA A 229 -4.62 6.21 20.26
C ALA A 229 -6.03 6.65 20.64
N THR A 230 -6.30 7.94 20.59
CA THR A 230 -7.66 8.44 20.65
C THR A 230 -8.34 8.05 19.33
N ILE A 231 -9.32 7.16 19.40
CA ILE A 231 -10.15 6.78 18.28
C ILE A 231 -11.48 7.51 18.46
N ASN A 232 -11.88 8.30 17.47
CA ASN A 232 -13.04 9.15 17.57
C ASN A 232 -14.39 8.42 17.53
N THR A 233 -14.39 7.10 17.30
CA THR A 233 -15.60 6.31 17.10
C THR A 233 -15.46 4.91 17.71
N GLY A 234 -16.34 4.57 18.62
CA GLY A 234 -16.46 3.22 19.21
C GLY A 234 -15.70 3.00 20.53
N VAL A 235 -15.92 1.85 21.12
CA VAL A 235 -15.24 1.41 22.35
C VAL A 235 -13.87 0.83 21.98
N VAL A 236 -12.85 1.26 22.70
CA VAL A 236 -11.46 0.79 22.52
C VAL A 236 -11.08 -0.15 23.66
N SER A 237 -10.49 -1.28 23.32
CA SER A 237 -9.80 -2.15 24.27
C SER A 237 -8.38 -2.44 23.79
N THR A 238 -7.52 -2.91 24.69
CA THR A 238 -6.11 -3.18 24.38
C THR A 238 -5.79 -4.65 24.55
N VAL A 239 -4.91 -5.17 23.67
CA VAL A 239 -4.34 -6.52 23.80
C VAL A 239 -2.88 -6.40 24.18
N THR A 240 -2.52 -6.97 25.31
CA THR A 240 -1.15 -6.90 25.86
C THR A 240 -0.41 -8.23 25.84
N THR A 241 -1.11 -9.33 25.57
CA THR A 241 -0.56 -10.69 25.62
C THR A 241 -0.27 -11.19 24.21
N GLN A 242 0.93 -11.73 23.99
CA GLN A 242 1.30 -12.38 22.73
C GLN A 242 0.75 -13.81 22.69
N ASP A 243 0.23 -14.23 21.55
CA ASP A 243 -0.03 -15.63 21.27
C ASP A 243 1.30 -16.39 21.09
N ALA A 244 1.51 -17.44 21.89
CA ALA A 244 2.78 -18.18 21.93
C ALA A 244 3.05 -18.91 20.59
N THR A 245 2.01 -19.40 19.91
CA THR A 245 2.14 -20.12 18.63
C THR A 245 2.54 -19.16 17.52
N ALA A 246 1.87 -18.01 17.45
CA ALA A 246 2.22 -16.98 16.47
C ALA A 246 3.63 -16.42 16.71
N ALA A 247 4.00 -16.20 17.98
CA ALA A 247 5.35 -15.73 18.32
C ALA A 247 6.44 -16.76 17.94
N ALA A 248 6.19 -18.05 18.20
CA ALA A 248 7.13 -19.12 17.80
C ALA A 248 7.31 -19.21 16.29
N MET A 249 6.23 -19.11 15.52
CA MET A 249 6.28 -19.12 14.07
C MET A 249 7.07 -17.93 13.50
N VAL A 250 6.79 -16.71 13.99
CA VAL A 250 7.54 -15.50 13.60
C VAL A 250 9.02 -15.65 13.94
N LYS A 251 9.34 -16.27 15.10
CA LYS A 251 10.72 -16.53 15.52
C LYS A 251 11.46 -17.44 14.54
N VAL A 252 10.85 -18.51 14.05
CA VAL A 252 11.47 -19.43 13.07
C VAL A 252 11.95 -18.66 11.83
N TYR A 253 11.09 -17.83 11.25
CA TYR A 253 11.45 -17.01 10.09
C TYR A 253 12.47 -15.93 10.42
N LYS A 254 12.34 -15.29 11.58
CA LYS A 254 13.28 -14.28 12.04
C LYS A 254 14.68 -14.90 12.21
N ASP A 255 14.81 -16.04 12.86
CA ASP A 255 16.08 -16.71 13.10
C ASP A 255 16.78 -17.08 11.78
N GLN A 256 16.04 -17.51 10.75
CA GLN A 256 16.59 -17.81 9.43
C GLN A 256 17.15 -16.56 8.72
N LEU A 257 16.57 -15.39 8.98
CA LEU A 257 16.96 -14.14 8.35
C LEU A 257 17.94 -13.30 9.16
N THR A 258 18.08 -13.55 10.46
CA THR A 258 18.89 -12.72 11.35
C THR A 258 20.32 -12.54 10.82
N SER A 259 20.95 -13.62 10.36
CA SER A 259 22.32 -13.57 9.81
C SER A 259 22.43 -12.71 8.53
N LYS A 260 21.36 -12.54 7.77
CA LYS A 260 21.29 -11.76 6.55
C LYS A 260 20.80 -10.32 6.82
N LEU A 261 19.71 -10.18 7.51
CA LEU A 261 19.04 -8.88 7.69
C LEU A 261 19.65 -8.02 8.80
N ASP A 262 20.24 -8.65 9.83
CA ASP A 262 20.90 -7.93 10.93
C ASP A 262 22.32 -7.45 10.55
N VAL A 263 22.79 -7.77 9.33
CA VAL A 263 24.07 -7.25 8.85
C VAL A 263 24.03 -5.72 8.88
N LYS A 264 24.91 -5.13 9.67
CA LYS A 264 25.12 -3.69 9.72
C LYS A 264 25.65 -3.21 8.37
N ILE A 265 25.00 -2.19 7.80
CA ILE A 265 25.35 -1.61 6.51
C ILE A 265 25.88 -0.17 6.63
N GLY A 266 25.83 0.42 7.82
CA GLY A 266 26.33 1.78 8.03
C GLY A 266 25.89 2.40 9.35
N LYS A 267 26.13 3.72 9.41
CA LYS A 267 25.56 4.61 10.44
C LYS A 267 24.96 5.84 9.79
N VAL A 268 23.87 6.34 10.34
CA VAL A 268 23.25 7.60 9.94
C VAL A 268 23.32 8.63 11.05
N SER A 269 23.44 9.92 10.71
CA SER A 269 23.61 10.98 11.70
C SER A 269 22.42 11.17 12.62
N ALA A 270 21.21 10.88 12.14
CA ALA A 270 19.96 10.85 12.91
C ALA A 270 18.91 10.03 12.16
N VAL A 271 17.68 9.97 12.65
CA VAL A 271 16.56 9.32 11.94
C VAL A 271 16.18 10.10 10.69
N PHE A 272 16.07 9.41 9.54
CA PHE A 272 15.34 9.93 8.38
C PHE A 272 13.85 9.81 8.69
N PRO A 273 13.15 10.90 8.98
CA PRO A 273 11.79 10.82 9.47
C PRO A 273 10.80 10.47 8.34
N ARG A 274 9.79 9.74 8.72
CA ARG A 274 8.56 9.58 7.96
C ARG A 274 7.44 10.10 8.86
N GLY A 275 7.21 11.40 8.82
CA GLY A 275 6.26 12.02 9.74
C GLY A 275 4.83 12.07 9.21
N GLY A 276 3.88 12.20 10.12
CA GLY A 276 2.51 12.56 9.83
C GLY A 276 1.60 11.43 9.30
N THR A 277 0.33 11.79 9.21
CA THR A 277 -0.71 11.03 8.53
C THR A 277 -1.54 12.04 7.73
N PRO A 278 -1.51 12.02 6.39
CA PRO A 278 -0.71 11.13 5.53
C PRO A 278 0.80 11.30 5.72
N ALA A 279 1.56 10.29 5.31
CA ALA A 279 3.02 10.33 5.38
C ALA A 279 3.57 11.49 4.51
N VAL A 280 4.51 12.26 5.04
CA VAL A 280 4.96 13.52 4.42
C VAL A 280 5.55 13.30 3.02
N GLU A 281 6.23 12.19 2.78
CA GLU A 281 6.77 11.84 1.45
C GLU A 281 5.71 11.73 0.35
N ARG A 282 4.43 11.69 0.73
CA ARG A 282 3.27 11.65 -0.18
C ARG A 282 2.59 13.01 -0.37
N SER A 283 3.11 14.07 0.25
CA SER A 283 2.48 15.39 0.21
C SER A 283 3.48 16.55 0.23
N GLY A 284 4.76 16.27 0.43
CA GLY A 284 5.80 17.28 0.55
C GLY A 284 7.21 16.71 0.41
N GLU A 285 8.17 17.59 0.48
CA GLU A 285 9.60 17.27 0.44
C GLU A 285 10.03 16.53 1.70
N THR A 286 10.85 15.48 1.55
CA THR A 286 11.40 14.75 2.69
C THR A 286 12.89 14.48 2.56
N PRO A 287 13.64 14.42 3.69
CA PRO A 287 15.05 14.03 3.70
C PRO A 287 15.32 12.69 3.01
N MET A 288 14.47 11.68 3.22
CA MET A 288 14.63 10.38 2.59
C MET A 288 14.37 10.46 1.07
N GLY A 289 13.35 11.21 0.66
CA GLY A 289 13.04 11.44 -0.75
C GLY A 289 14.20 12.15 -1.47
N ASN A 290 14.75 13.20 -0.84
CA ASN A 290 15.92 13.89 -1.35
C ASN A 290 17.12 12.95 -1.47
N TYR A 291 17.43 12.18 -0.42
CA TYR A 291 18.58 11.29 -0.38
C TYR A 291 18.54 10.25 -1.49
N ILE A 292 17.43 9.53 -1.63
CA ILE A 292 17.32 8.46 -2.65
C ILE A 292 17.31 9.02 -4.07
N ALA A 293 16.60 10.14 -4.31
CA ALA A 293 16.58 10.77 -5.64
C ALA A 293 17.98 11.30 -6.02
N ASP A 294 18.71 11.86 -5.07
CA ASP A 294 20.10 12.32 -5.28
C ASP A 294 21.04 11.14 -5.58
N LEU A 295 20.91 10.01 -4.86
CA LEU A 295 21.69 8.79 -5.14
C LEU A 295 21.40 8.24 -6.53
N MET A 296 20.13 8.14 -6.93
CA MET A 296 19.72 7.67 -8.25
C MET A 296 20.31 8.55 -9.36
N ARG A 297 20.15 9.86 -9.22
CA ARG A 297 20.68 10.83 -10.18
C ARG A 297 22.20 10.78 -10.26
N ALA A 298 22.90 10.76 -9.13
CA ALA A 298 24.35 10.74 -9.08
C ALA A 298 24.94 9.44 -9.67
N LYS A 299 24.34 8.29 -9.34
CA LYS A 299 24.77 6.96 -9.83
C LYS A 299 24.79 6.88 -11.36
N TYR A 300 23.74 7.42 -12.01
CA TYR A 300 23.58 7.32 -13.45
C TYR A 300 23.87 8.60 -14.21
N LYS A 301 24.26 9.66 -13.52
CA LYS A 301 24.68 10.97 -14.08
C LYS A 301 23.62 11.56 -15.02
N THR A 302 22.36 11.50 -14.63
CA THR A 302 21.24 12.09 -15.38
C THR A 302 21.00 13.54 -14.97
N ASP A 303 20.30 14.29 -15.81
CA ASP A 303 19.88 15.65 -15.48
C ASP A 303 18.95 15.67 -14.28
N PHE A 304 18.01 14.72 -14.25
CA PHE A 304 16.94 14.64 -13.26
C PHE A 304 16.78 13.23 -12.67
N ALA A 305 16.17 13.16 -11.48
CA ALA A 305 15.64 11.92 -10.95
C ALA A 305 14.27 12.16 -10.32
N ILE A 306 13.39 11.15 -10.40
CA ILE A 306 12.06 11.11 -9.79
C ILE A 306 11.86 9.78 -9.08
N GLN A 307 11.43 9.85 -7.80
CA GLN A 307 11.02 8.73 -6.96
C GLN A 307 9.61 9.01 -6.45
N ASN A 308 8.67 8.07 -6.59
CA ASN A 308 7.34 8.24 -6.00
C ASN A 308 7.37 8.07 -4.46
N GLY A 309 6.62 8.89 -3.76
CA GLY A 309 6.52 8.85 -2.29
C GLY A 309 5.98 7.53 -1.77
N GLY A 310 5.08 6.88 -2.52
CA GLY A 310 4.52 5.57 -2.22
C GLY A 310 5.56 4.46 -2.14
N GLY A 311 6.68 4.59 -2.84
CA GLY A 311 7.81 3.67 -2.80
C GLY A 311 8.63 3.73 -1.50
N ILE A 312 8.48 4.78 -0.68
CA ILE A 312 9.17 4.96 0.61
C ILE A 312 8.25 4.47 1.74
N ARG A 313 8.57 3.33 2.35
CA ARG A 313 7.63 2.62 3.24
C ARG A 313 7.87 2.80 4.73
N SER A 314 9.01 3.33 5.15
CA SER A 314 9.37 3.49 6.57
C SER A 314 10.28 4.69 6.80
N ALA A 315 10.36 5.17 8.05
CA ALA A 315 11.49 5.94 8.54
C ALA A 315 12.76 5.07 8.52
N PHE A 316 13.93 5.67 8.62
CA PHE A 316 15.20 4.97 8.62
C PHE A 316 16.15 5.53 9.70
N PRO A 317 16.64 4.70 10.66
CA PRO A 317 16.36 3.26 10.84
C PRO A 317 14.87 2.96 10.96
N ALA A 318 14.46 1.77 10.50
CA ALA A 318 13.05 1.39 10.48
C ALA A 318 12.56 1.02 11.89
N PRO A 319 11.56 1.71 12.46
CA PRO A 319 11.10 1.45 13.82
C PRO A 319 10.39 0.10 13.97
N THR A 320 9.93 -0.47 12.86
CA THR A 320 9.25 -1.77 12.84
C THR A 320 10.19 -2.96 12.63
N TYR A 321 11.46 -2.70 12.28
CA TYR A 321 12.48 -3.72 12.21
C TYR A 321 13.32 -3.71 13.47
N ILE A 322 13.34 -4.83 14.21
CA ILE A 322 14.07 -4.98 15.47
C ILE A 322 15.15 -6.04 15.24
N PRO A 323 16.43 -5.65 15.07
CA PRO A 323 17.55 -6.58 14.98
C PRO A 323 17.66 -7.43 16.26
N ALA A 324 18.21 -8.64 16.13
CA ALA A 324 18.51 -9.48 17.29
C ALA A 324 19.76 -8.96 18.06
N ASP A 325 20.68 -8.29 17.37
CA ASP A 325 21.84 -7.65 17.98
C ASP A 325 21.42 -6.40 18.78
N THR A 326 21.34 -6.55 20.09
CA THR A 326 20.97 -5.49 21.02
C THR A 326 22.09 -4.48 21.30
N THR A 327 23.30 -4.69 20.77
CA THR A 327 24.43 -3.76 20.91
C THR A 327 24.39 -2.60 19.92
N LEU A 328 23.54 -2.73 18.88
CA LEU A 328 23.35 -1.68 17.87
C LEU A 328 22.68 -0.45 18.49
N VAL A 329 23.27 0.72 18.26
CA VAL A 329 22.70 2.00 18.69
C VAL A 329 21.56 2.38 17.73
N ARG A 330 20.31 2.23 18.16
CA ARG A 330 19.11 2.40 17.32
C ARG A 330 18.29 3.64 17.64
N THR A 331 18.52 4.26 18.79
CA THR A 331 17.75 5.39 19.29
C THR A 331 18.68 6.43 19.90
N GLY A 332 18.19 7.65 20.09
CA GLY A 332 18.96 8.74 20.68
C GLY A 332 19.38 9.79 19.66
N ALA A 333 20.35 10.63 20.04
CA ALA A 333 20.81 11.76 19.23
C ALA A 333 21.66 11.36 18.01
N GLY A 334 21.97 10.05 17.86
CA GLY A 334 22.85 9.54 16.80
C GLY A 334 24.35 9.66 17.13
N PRO A 335 25.25 9.13 16.27
CA PRO A 335 24.90 8.38 15.06
C PRO A 335 24.27 7.02 15.33
N LEU A 336 23.27 6.66 14.52
CA LEU A 336 22.49 5.45 14.67
C LEU A 336 22.98 4.35 13.74
N ASP A 337 23.09 3.12 14.26
CA ASP A 337 23.41 1.94 13.46
C ASP A 337 22.21 1.53 12.59
N VAL A 338 22.50 1.18 11.33
CA VAL A 338 21.51 0.73 10.36
C VAL A 338 21.89 -0.62 9.77
N THR A 339 20.89 -1.45 9.54
CA THR A 339 21.03 -2.82 9.05
C THR A 339 20.39 -3.01 7.69
N LEU A 340 20.68 -4.13 7.03
CA LEU A 340 20.04 -4.51 5.77
C LEU A 340 18.52 -4.64 5.94
N GLY A 341 18.04 -5.14 7.09
CA GLY A 341 16.61 -5.24 7.39
C GLY A 341 15.90 -3.90 7.47
N ASP A 342 16.60 -2.85 7.92
CA ASP A 342 16.07 -1.48 7.86
C ASP A 342 15.86 -1.03 6.42
N ALA A 343 16.85 -1.25 5.56
CA ALA A 343 16.80 -0.88 4.15
C ALA A 343 15.67 -1.61 3.41
N PHE A 344 15.51 -2.91 3.65
CA PHE A 344 14.37 -3.68 3.14
C PHE A 344 13.02 -3.16 3.63
N THR A 345 12.95 -2.65 4.87
CA THR A 345 11.70 -2.09 5.39
C THR A 345 11.33 -0.78 4.70
N VAL A 346 12.32 0.00 4.26
CA VAL A 346 12.10 1.24 3.50
C VAL A 346 11.72 0.97 2.06
N TYR A 347 12.39 0.02 1.39
CA TYR A 347 12.22 -0.30 -0.05
C TYR A 347 11.91 -1.79 -0.27
N PRO A 348 10.70 -2.28 0.06
CA PRO A 348 10.39 -3.71 0.06
C PRO A 348 10.01 -4.28 -1.31
N PHE A 349 9.71 -3.47 -2.32
CA PHE A 349 9.02 -3.91 -3.55
C PHE A 349 9.93 -4.53 -4.63
N GLY A 350 11.25 -4.44 -4.48
CA GLY A 350 12.18 -4.94 -5.50
C GLY A 350 12.19 -4.12 -6.80
N ASN A 351 11.67 -2.88 -6.77
CA ASN A 351 11.66 -1.97 -7.92
C ASN A 351 13.05 -1.81 -8.51
N GLN A 352 13.13 -1.83 -9.85
CA GLN A 352 14.37 -1.59 -10.57
C GLN A 352 14.48 -0.11 -10.94
N VAL A 353 15.67 0.44 -10.79
CA VAL A 353 15.97 1.77 -11.31
C VAL A 353 16.19 1.68 -12.81
N ALA A 354 15.66 2.63 -13.55
CA ALA A 354 15.84 2.74 -14.98
C ALA A 354 16.23 4.18 -15.38
N THR A 355 16.98 4.29 -16.46
CA THR A 355 17.26 5.57 -17.11
C THR A 355 16.44 5.70 -18.38
N THR A 356 15.94 6.90 -18.65
CA THR A 356 15.16 7.24 -19.84
C THR A 356 15.40 8.72 -20.19
N VAL A 357 14.65 9.24 -21.14
CA VAL A 357 14.56 10.68 -21.42
C VAL A 357 13.14 11.16 -21.15
N ILE A 358 13.02 12.44 -20.81
CA ILE A 358 11.75 13.12 -20.60
C ILE A 358 11.79 14.50 -21.24
N THR A 359 10.72 14.85 -21.98
CA THR A 359 10.60 16.21 -22.50
C THR A 359 10.16 17.19 -21.42
N GLY A 360 10.42 18.48 -21.62
CA GLY A 360 9.90 19.52 -20.72
C GLY A 360 8.40 19.42 -20.54
N GLU A 361 7.64 19.20 -21.63
CA GLU A 361 6.19 18.99 -21.59
C GLU A 361 5.80 17.80 -20.71
N ASN A 362 6.44 16.65 -20.89
CA ASN A 362 6.14 15.44 -20.12
C ASN A 362 6.60 15.56 -18.67
N LEU A 363 7.67 16.30 -18.36
CA LEU A 363 8.06 16.58 -16.97
C LEU A 363 6.95 17.35 -16.24
N TRP A 364 6.36 18.37 -16.89
CA TRP A 364 5.23 19.07 -16.30
C TRP A 364 4.01 18.16 -16.11
N LYS A 365 3.70 17.28 -17.07
CA LYS A 365 2.63 16.28 -16.93
C LYS A 365 2.91 15.30 -15.78
N ALA A 366 4.16 14.84 -15.64
CA ALA A 366 4.58 13.99 -14.54
C ALA A 366 4.32 14.64 -13.18
N LEU A 367 4.68 15.91 -13.05
CA LEU A 367 4.50 16.66 -11.82
C LEU A 367 3.01 16.94 -11.54
N GLU A 368 2.22 17.30 -12.56
CA GLU A 368 0.77 17.46 -12.41
C GLU A 368 0.09 16.15 -11.97
N ASN A 369 0.48 15.00 -12.54
CA ASN A 369 0.04 13.69 -12.06
C ASN A 369 0.41 13.49 -10.59
N GLY A 370 1.67 13.75 -10.25
CA GLY A 370 2.20 13.53 -8.90
C GLY A 370 1.51 14.35 -7.80
N VAL A 371 1.12 15.60 -8.10
CA VAL A 371 0.37 16.46 -7.17
C VAL A 371 -1.14 16.41 -7.38
N GLY A 372 -1.58 15.67 -8.41
CA GLY A 372 -2.97 15.59 -8.85
C GLY A 372 -3.77 14.49 -8.17
N GLY A 373 -3.18 13.66 -7.32
CA GLY A 373 -3.86 12.54 -6.67
C GLY A 373 -5.21 12.93 -6.09
N ALA A 374 -6.20 12.07 -6.27
CA ALA A 374 -7.57 12.28 -5.78
C ALA A 374 -7.62 12.38 -4.25
N TYR A 375 -6.56 11.93 -3.59
CA TYR A 375 -6.46 11.83 -2.14
C TYR A 375 -5.21 12.52 -1.61
N PRO A 376 -5.31 13.27 -0.50
CA PRO A 376 -4.13 13.67 0.24
C PRO A 376 -3.34 12.44 0.67
N GLY A 377 -2.05 12.37 0.26
CA GLY A 377 -1.19 11.23 0.61
C GLY A 377 -1.24 10.04 -0.33
N ASP A 378 -1.71 10.22 -1.55
CA ASP A 378 -1.56 9.27 -2.64
C ASP A 378 -0.06 8.96 -2.90
N GLY A 379 0.24 7.72 -3.29
CA GLY A 379 1.62 7.25 -3.50
C GLY A 379 2.38 7.94 -4.61
N ARG A 380 1.69 8.57 -5.56
CA ARG A 380 2.25 9.17 -6.77
C ARG A 380 3.09 10.44 -6.54
N PHE A 381 3.03 11.07 -5.37
CA PHE A 381 3.73 12.32 -5.08
C PHE A 381 5.25 12.21 -5.35
N PRO A 382 5.85 13.08 -6.21
CA PRO A 382 7.23 12.93 -6.66
C PRO A 382 8.23 13.54 -5.68
N GLN A 383 9.17 12.75 -5.21
CA GLN A 383 10.43 13.18 -4.61
C GLN A 383 11.46 13.30 -5.74
N ILE A 384 12.24 14.35 -5.78
CA ILE A 384 13.01 14.74 -6.97
C ILE A 384 14.47 15.06 -6.71
N SER A 385 15.28 15.03 -7.78
CA SER A 385 16.65 15.55 -7.80
C SER A 385 16.98 16.20 -9.14
N GLY A 386 17.82 17.23 -9.11
CA GLY A 386 18.34 17.94 -10.29
C GLY A 386 17.50 19.14 -10.74
N PHE A 387 16.31 19.32 -10.19
CA PHE A 387 15.42 20.46 -10.47
C PHE A 387 14.57 20.81 -9.23
N LYS A 388 13.80 21.90 -9.34
CA LYS A 388 12.85 22.35 -8.32
C LYS A 388 11.48 22.53 -8.92
N TYR A 389 10.42 22.34 -8.13
CA TYR A 389 9.07 22.74 -8.52
C TYR A 389 8.27 23.31 -7.36
N SER A 390 7.30 24.15 -7.69
CA SER A 390 6.28 24.60 -6.74
C SER A 390 4.88 24.26 -7.24
N PHE A 391 3.98 23.99 -6.29
CA PHE A 391 2.60 23.63 -6.61
C PHE A 391 1.61 24.26 -5.64
N ASP A 392 0.40 24.51 -6.13
CA ASP A 392 -0.74 25.04 -5.41
C ASP A 392 -1.86 23.98 -5.36
N ALA A 393 -2.04 23.38 -4.19
CA ALA A 393 -3.03 22.32 -4.00
C ALA A 393 -4.48 22.83 -4.04
N SER A 394 -4.71 24.14 -3.94
CA SER A 394 -6.05 24.74 -4.03
C SER A 394 -6.58 24.80 -5.47
N LYS A 395 -5.69 24.69 -6.46
CA LYS A 395 -6.07 24.70 -7.88
C LYS A 395 -6.66 23.36 -8.34
N ALA A 396 -7.35 23.42 -9.46
CA ALA A 396 -7.89 22.23 -10.10
C ALA A 396 -6.78 21.23 -10.47
N ILE A 397 -7.09 19.93 -10.39
CA ILE A 397 -6.21 18.86 -10.86
C ILE A 397 -5.80 19.13 -12.32
N GLY A 398 -4.52 18.96 -12.64
CA GLY A 398 -3.94 19.27 -13.93
C GLY A 398 -3.52 20.73 -14.13
N SER A 399 -3.69 21.58 -13.10
CA SER A 399 -3.29 23.00 -13.11
C SER A 399 -2.64 23.42 -11.80
N ARG A 400 -2.10 22.46 -11.04
CA ARG A 400 -1.52 22.68 -9.71
C ARG A 400 -0.07 23.13 -9.74
N ILE A 401 0.69 22.73 -10.77
CA ILE A 401 2.10 23.13 -10.88
C ILE A 401 2.22 24.62 -11.23
N VAL A 402 2.94 25.36 -10.38
CA VAL A 402 3.13 26.80 -10.52
C VAL A 402 4.45 27.11 -11.24
N SER A 403 5.52 26.41 -10.88
CA SER A 403 6.83 26.61 -11.51
C SER A 403 7.64 25.33 -11.54
N VAL A 404 8.47 25.18 -12.56
CA VAL A 404 9.51 24.16 -12.66
C VAL A 404 10.81 24.84 -13.11
N THR A 405 11.88 24.66 -12.33
CA THR A 405 13.16 25.31 -12.61
C THR A 405 14.32 24.33 -12.43
N LYS A 406 15.41 24.55 -13.13
CA LYS A 406 16.70 23.93 -12.80
C LYS A 406 17.22 24.45 -11.47
N LEU A 407 18.27 23.83 -10.93
CA LEU A 407 18.88 24.25 -9.67
C LEU A 407 19.48 25.66 -9.74
N ASP A 408 19.86 26.11 -10.92
CA ASP A 408 20.37 27.47 -11.17
C ASP A 408 19.26 28.53 -11.32
N GLY A 409 18.00 28.14 -11.17
CA GLY A 409 16.84 29.02 -11.33
C GLY A 409 16.30 29.14 -12.76
N THR A 410 16.97 28.56 -13.76
CA THR A 410 16.50 28.59 -15.14
C THR A 410 15.16 27.83 -15.27
N ALA A 411 14.14 28.49 -15.85
CA ALA A 411 12.84 27.86 -16.07
C ALA A 411 12.92 26.66 -17.02
N ILE A 412 12.20 25.60 -16.70
CA ILE A 412 11.97 24.44 -17.58
C ILE A 412 10.62 24.64 -18.25
N ALA A 413 10.65 24.89 -19.56
CA ALA A 413 9.46 25.16 -20.36
C ALA A 413 8.66 23.87 -20.64
N LYS A 414 7.37 24.04 -20.95
CA LYS A 414 6.51 22.96 -21.48
C LYS A 414 6.78 22.76 -22.98
N ASP A 415 7.95 22.23 -23.29
CA ASP A 415 8.42 22.08 -24.68
C ASP A 415 8.94 20.65 -24.97
N SER A 416 9.40 20.45 -26.18
CA SER A 416 9.96 19.17 -26.65
C SER A 416 11.43 18.97 -26.27
N LYS A 417 12.05 19.90 -25.53
CA LYS A 417 13.43 19.74 -25.09
C LYS A 417 13.56 18.53 -24.17
N GLU A 418 14.47 17.64 -24.51
CA GLU A 418 14.72 16.42 -23.75
C GLU A 418 15.75 16.63 -22.64
N TYR A 419 15.54 15.89 -21.56
CA TYR A 419 16.41 15.77 -20.42
C TYR A 419 16.60 14.30 -20.07
N SER A 420 17.79 13.90 -19.68
CA SER A 420 18.02 12.56 -19.15
C SER A 420 17.40 12.41 -17.76
N LEU A 421 16.74 11.29 -17.52
CA LEU A 421 15.99 11.02 -16.29
C LEU A 421 16.35 9.65 -15.72
N THR A 422 16.51 9.59 -14.40
CA THR A 422 16.51 8.33 -13.64
C THR A 422 15.22 8.21 -12.86
N THR A 423 14.54 7.10 -12.97
CA THR A 423 13.31 6.81 -12.21
C THR A 423 13.14 5.29 -12.01
N LEU A 424 11.98 4.84 -11.53
CA LEU A 424 11.69 3.41 -11.34
C LEU A 424 11.04 2.82 -12.59
N ASP A 425 11.32 1.55 -12.86
CA ASP A 425 10.61 0.74 -13.86
C ASP A 425 9.09 0.77 -13.62
N PHE A 426 8.66 0.68 -12.35
CA PHE A 426 7.27 0.82 -11.94
C PHE A 426 6.60 2.08 -12.54
N LEU A 427 7.24 3.25 -12.43
CA LEU A 427 6.68 4.50 -12.96
C LEU A 427 6.71 4.55 -14.49
N ILE A 428 7.79 4.02 -15.10
CA ILE A 428 7.95 4.00 -16.57
C ILE A 428 6.85 3.17 -17.23
N TYR A 429 6.45 2.08 -16.60
CA TYR A 429 5.41 1.21 -17.12
C TYR A 429 3.99 1.63 -16.69
N GLY A 430 3.83 2.80 -16.08
CA GLY A 430 2.53 3.42 -15.83
C GLY A 430 2.03 3.29 -14.39
N GLY A 431 2.84 2.74 -13.47
CA GLY A 431 2.49 2.71 -12.06
C GLY A 431 2.22 4.10 -11.50
N ASP A 432 1.35 4.21 -10.50
CA ASP A 432 0.90 5.47 -9.90
C ASP A 432 0.35 6.46 -10.97
N GLU A 433 -0.36 5.97 -11.99
CA GLU A 433 -0.95 6.74 -13.11
C GLU A 433 0.06 7.56 -13.93
N TYR A 434 1.35 7.21 -13.94
CA TYR A 434 2.34 7.84 -14.80
C TYR A 434 2.24 7.36 -16.27
N LEU A 435 1.05 6.94 -16.70
CA LEU A 435 0.79 6.52 -18.08
C LEU A 435 1.09 7.64 -19.09
N ASN A 436 1.74 7.27 -20.18
CA ASN A 436 2.05 8.19 -21.30
C ASN A 436 2.94 9.40 -20.92
N VAL A 437 3.56 9.37 -19.77
CA VAL A 437 4.49 10.41 -19.32
C VAL A 437 5.92 10.03 -19.64
N PHE A 438 6.26 8.76 -19.45
CA PHE A 438 7.57 8.19 -19.77
C PHE A 438 7.49 7.36 -21.06
N SER A 439 8.65 7.14 -21.69
CA SER A 439 8.77 6.30 -22.89
C SER A 439 9.35 4.93 -22.53
N PRO A 440 8.54 3.88 -22.40
CA PRO A 440 9.06 2.54 -22.07
C PRO A 440 10.08 2.02 -23.07
N SER A 441 9.93 2.36 -24.36
CA SER A 441 10.85 1.96 -25.44
C SER A 441 12.26 2.57 -25.32
N GLN A 442 12.39 3.68 -24.62
CA GLN A 442 13.68 4.37 -24.37
C GLN A 442 14.27 4.03 -23.01
N ALA A 443 13.54 3.27 -22.19
CA ALA A 443 13.96 2.91 -20.86
C ALA A 443 15.07 1.85 -20.87
N LYS A 444 16.06 2.05 -19.99
CA LYS A 444 17.15 1.09 -19.77
C LYS A 444 17.17 0.73 -18.29
N VAL A 445 16.67 -0.45 -17.95
CA VAL A 445 16.71 -0.99 -16.59
C VAL A 445 18.18 -1.18 -16.19
N LYS A 446 18.52 -0.82 -14.96
CA LYS A 446 19.89 -0.73 -14.43
C LYS A 446 20.15 -1.69 -13.27
N GLY A 447 19.32 -1.71 -12.27
CA GLY A 447 19.51 -2.55 -11.08
C GLY A 447 18.53 -2.16 -9.97
N ALA A 448 18.49 -2.96 -8.92
CA ALA A 448 17.54 -2.75 -7.84
C ALA A 448 17.77 -1.42 -7.09
N LEU A 449 16.68 -0.71 -6.79
CA LEU A 449 16.71 0.50 -5.97
C LEU A 449 17.37 0.26 -4.61
N LEU A 450 17.03 -0.88 -4.00
CA LEU A 450 17.57 -1.28 -2.70
C LEU A 450 19.11 -1.38 -2.74
N ASP A 451 19.67 -1.94 -3.80
CA ASP A 451 21.14 -2.09 -3.93
C ASP A 451 21.83 -0.73 -3.98
N ILE A 452 21.26 0.23 -4.71
CA ILE A 452 21.80 1.61 -4.77
C ILE A 452 21.85 2.24 -3.38
N PHE A 453 20.76 2.08 -2.62
CA PHE A 453 20.65 2.60 -1.26
C PHE A 453 21.65 1.94 -0.30
N VAL A 454 21.72 0.61 -0.32
CA VAL A 454 22.62 -0.19 0.52
C VAL A 454 24.10 0.04 0.17
N ASP A 455 24.44 0.11 -1.12
CA ASP A 455 25.80 0.37 -1.60
C ASP A 455 26.32 1.73 -1.12
N ALA A 456 25.46 2.78 -1.14
CA ALA A 456 25.85 4.10 -0.67
C ALA A 456 26.18 4.11 0.83
N LEU A 457 25.36 3.44 1.65
CA LEU A 457 25.58 3.32 3.10
C LEU A 457 26.85 2.50 3.40
N LYS A 458 27.06 1.39 2.69
CA LYS A 458 28.28 0.57 2.82
C LYS A 458 29.53 1.33 2.39
N ALA A 459 29.44 2.15 1.34
CA ALA A 459 30.57 2.97 0.89
C ALA A 459 30.96 4.00 1.95
N ASP A 460 29.98 4.68 2.56
CA ASP A 460 30.24 5.61 3.69
C ASP A 460 30.86 4.86 4.87
N MET A 461 30.32 3.70 5.24
CA MET A 461 30.85 2.87 6.32
C MET A 461 32.30 2.43 6.04
N ALA A 462 32.61 1.99 4.84
CA ALA A 462 33.97 1.61 4.45
C ALA A 462 34.96 2.79 4.47
N ALA A 463 34.46 4.00 4.22
CA ALA A 463 35.23 5.23 4.34
C ALA A 463 35.30 5.79 5.78
N GLY A 464 34.77 5.08 6.77
CA GLY A 464 34.71 5.52 8.18
C GLY A 464 33.77 6.70 8.41
N LYS A 465 32.82 6.95 7.48
CA LYS A 465 31.90 8.09 7.53
C LYS A 465 30.56 7.69 8.14
N VAL A 466 29.89 8.68 8.70
CA VAL A 466 28.48 8.63 9.09
C VAL A 466 27.68 9.27 7.96
N THR A 467 26.73 8.54 7.39
CA THR A 467 25.84 9.07 6.35
C THR A 467 25.02 10.22 6.92
N GLN A 468 25.15 11.40 6.29
CA GLN A 468 24.44 12.59 6.71
C GLN A 468 23.02 12.60 6.17
N ILE A 469 22.06 13.01 7.00
CA ILE A 469 20.70 13.24 6.57
C ILE A 469 20.67 14.57 5.80
N PRO A 470 20.22 14.59 4.51
CA PRO A 470 20.02 15.84 3.82
C PRO A 470 18.90 16.64 4.49
N VAL A 471 19.00 17.94 4.48
CA VAL A 471 17.91 18.83 4.87
C VAL A 471 16.94 18.99 3.70
N ALA A 472 15.68 19.30 4.00
CA ALA A 472 14.77 19.84 3.00
C ALA A 472 15.35 21.17 2.50
N ASP A 473 15.65 21.27 1.21
CA ASP A 473 16.34 22.40 0.60
C ASP A 473 15.42 23.28 -0.26
N GLY A 474 14.11 23.03 -0.16
CA GLY A 474 13.09 23.79 -0.89
C GLY A 474 13.00 23.42 -2.36
N ARG A 475 13.45 22.19 -2.73
CA ARG A 475 13.28 21.70 -4.12
C ARG A 475 11.83 21.42 -4.45
N ILE A 476 11.00 21.16 -3.43
CA ILE A 476 9.55 20.97 -3.55
C ILE A 476 8.84 21.96 -2.62
N THR A 477 8.12 22.91 -3.17
CA THR A 477 7.45 23.96 -2.40
C THR A 477 5.95 23.95 -2.64
N LYS A 478 5.16 23.79 -1.57
CA LYS A 478 3.74 24.03 -1.61
C LYS A 478 3.47 25.52 -1.43
N VAL A 479 2.70 26.11 -2.35
CA VAL A 479 2.24 27.52 -2.31
C VAL A 479 0.71 27.52 -2.35
N GLY A 480 0.05 28.29 -1.48
CA GLY A 480 -1.42 28.33 -1.40
C GLY A 480 -1.99 27.39 -0.37
#